data_aab5fe5b03952bc1cb13010779f6b45a
#
_entry.id   aab5fe5b03952bc1cb13010779f6b45a
#
_cell.length_a   1.000
_cell.length_b   1.000
_cell.length_c   1.000
_cell.angle_alpha   90.00
_cell.angle_beta   90.00
_cell.angle_gamma   90.00
#
_symmetry.space_group_name_H-M   'P 1'
#
loop_
_entity.id
_entity.type
_entity.pdbx_description
1 polymer ?
#
loop_
_entity_poly.entity_id
_entity_poly.type
_entity_poly.pdbx_seq_one_letter_code
_entity_poly.pdbx_strand_id
1 'polypeptide(L)'
;TQEQGEAFFCIVDLHSISVEYDPAELRERTLDLMAILIATGLDPERSTIFAQSQVTAHAEANWLLSTVTSFGELRRMTQFKDKSHAQEFVSAALFTYPVLMAGDILLYQTDIVPVGVDQRQHVELTRDVAERFNSRFGDTFTVPRSVFPDTGARVMDLQEPEKKMSTTGGTEQGTVLMLDPPDVVRRKLKTAVTDSGREVVHSPGKPGVSNLIEIMTVATGESVAEIQARYDGEGYGAFKADVAEAVVALLQPFQERFRELRGDPGELQRLLAVGADKAREASAPTLETMYDRMGFVRGR
;
A
#
# COMPACT_ATOMS: atom_id res chain seq x y z
N THR A 1 13.04 -6.35 1.52
CA THR A 1 13.32 -4.92 1.84
C THR A 1 13.88 -4.79 3.24
N GLN A 2 13.18 -5.18 4.32
CA GLN A 2 13.70 -5.08 5.71
C GLN A 2 15.00 -5.89 5.97
N GLU A 3 15.42 -6.76 5.06
CA GLU A 3 16.66 -7.52 5.13
C GLU A 3 17.81 -6.88 4.35
N GLN A 4 17.51 -5.87 3.53
CA GLN A 4 18.46 -5.26 2.60
C GLN A 4 18.95 -3.89 3.06
N GLY A 5 18.33 -3.30 4.08
CA GLY A 5 18.67 -1.97 4.58
C GLY A 5 17.68 -1.46 5.61
N GLU A 6 17.85 -0.21 5.99
CA GLU A 6 16.92 0.47 6.88
C GLU A 6 15.58 0.68 6.18
N ALA A 7 14.49 0.23 6.81
CA ALA A 7 13.16 0.24 6.21
C ALA A 7 12.16 0.98 7.09
N PHE A 8 11.47 1.96 6.48
CA PHE A 8 10.43 2.76 7.10
C PHE A 8 9.07 2.39 6.51
N PHE A 9 8.10 2.06 7.37
CA PHE A 9 6.72 1.76 7.02
C PHE A 9 5.79 2.75 7.72
N CYS A 10 5.34 3.73 6.98
CA CYS A 10 4.47 4.78 7.47
C CYS A 10 3.00 4.42 7.28
N ILE A 11 2.24 4.34 8.37
CA ILE A 11 0.78 4.25 8.33
C ILE A 11 0.25 5.67 8.10
N VAL A 12 -0.23 5.92 6.89
CA VAL A 12 -0.50 7.26 6.35
C VAL A 12 -1.88 7.82 6.78
N ASP A 13 -2.10 7.93 8.07
CA ASP A 13 -3.36 8.39 8.66
C ASP A 13 -3.66 9.88 8.37
N LEU A 14 -2.64 10.74 8.18
CA LEU A 14 -2.86 12.12 7.71
C LEU A 14 -3.35 12.18 6.26
N HIS A 15 -2.93 11.25 5.39
CA HIS A 15 -3.50 11.17 4.04
C HIS A 15 -4.97 10.73 4.07
N SER A 16 -5.33 9.87 5.02
CA SER A 16 -6.70 9.36 5.13
C SER A 16 -7.73 10.45 5.40
N ILE A 17 -7.35 11.54 6.09
CA ILE A 17 -8.24 12.68 6.37
C ILE A 17 -8.37 13.68 5.21
N SER A 18 -7.73 13.44 4.07
CA SER A 18 -7.89 14.28 2.87
C SER A 18 -9.26 14.14 2.20
N VAL A 19 -9.99 13.09 2.55
CA VAL A 19 -11.36 12.77 2.13
C VAL A 19 -12.26 12.64 3.35
N GLU A 20 -13.57 12.50 3.16
CA GLU A 20 -14.52 12.28 4.25
C GLU A 20 -14.19 10.97 5.01
N TYR A 21 -14.21 11.01 6.33
CA TYR A 21 -13.86 9.88 7.20
C TYR A 21 -14.60 9.92 8.53
N ASP A 22 -14.73 8.76 9.18
CA ASP A 22 -15.18 8.63 10.56
C ASP A 22 -13.97 8.58 11.50
N PRO A 23 -13.88 9.47 12.53
CA PRO A 23 -12.74 9.50 13.44
C PRO A 23 -12.57 8.23 14.29
N ALA A 24 -13.66 7.54 14.62
CA ALA A 24 -13.60 6.28 15.37
C ALA A 24 -13.05 5.16 14.48
N GLU A 25 -13.54 5.09 13.24
CA GLU A 25 -13.07 4.14 12.26
C GLU A 25 -11.60 4.37 11.86
N LEU A 26 -11.15 5.62 11.73
CA LEU A 26 -9.75 5.94 11.44
C LEU A 26 -8.81 5.36 12.51
N ARG A 27 -9.20 5.49 13.80
CA ARG A 27 -8.42 4.93 14.91
C ARG A 27 -8.29 3.41 14.83
N GLU A 28 -9.42 2.73 14.63
CA GLU A 28 -9.44 1.27 14.51
C GLU A 28 -8.64 0.78 13.30
N ARG A 29 -8.81 1.42 12.13
CA ARG A 29 -8.08 1.09 10.91
C ARG A 29 -6.57 1.30 11.04
N THR A 30 -6.12 2.31 11.82
CA THR A 30 -4.70 2.51 12.10
C THR A 30 -4.11 1.33 12.88
N LEU A 31 -4.82 0.84 13.90
CA LEU A 31 -4.42 -0.33 14.67
C LEU A 31 -4.53 -1.62 13.85
N ASP A 32 -5.57 -1.76 13.03
CA ASP A 32 -5.71 -2.88 12.10
C ASP A 32 -4.54 -2.94 11.12
N LEU A 33 -4.16 -1.81 10.54
CA LEU A 33 -3.05 -1.77 9.60
C LEU A 33 -1.71 -2.11 10.26
N MET A 34 -1.48 -1.64 11.49
CA MET A 34 -0.31 -2.05 12.27
C MET A 34 -0.28 -3.57 12.50
N ALA A 35 -1.41 -4.15 12.91
CA ALA A 35 -1.53 -5.60 13.10
C ALA A 35 -1.34 -6.37 11.78
N ILE A 36 -1.90 -5.88 10.67
CA ILE A 36 -1.73 -6.45 9.32
C ILE A 36 -0.25 -6.47 8.93
N LEU A 37 0.45 -5.35 9.07
CA LEU A 37 1.87 -5.24 8.71
C LEU A 37 2.72 -6.26 9.48
N ILE A 38 2.50 -6.39 10.79
CA ILE A 38 3.22 -7.38 11.60
C ILE A 38 2.81 -8.81 11.22
N ALA A 39 1.51 -9.07 11.03
CA ALA A 39 1.02 -10.39 10.67
C ALA A 39 1.52 -10.87 9.29
N THR A 40 1.85 -9.94 8.39
CA THR A 40 2.48 -10.24 7.09
C THR A 40 3.99 -10.44 7.16
N GLY A 41 4.58 -10.39 8.37
CA GLY A 41 6.00 -10.70 8.60
C GLY A 41 6.92 -9.49 8.71
N LEU A 42 6.39 -8.27 8.83
CA LEU A 42 7.21 -7.13 9.20
C LEU A 42 7.57 -7.22 10.69
N ASP A 43 8.86 -7.07 10.95
CA ASP A 43 9.43 -7.11 12.29
C ASP A 43 9.66 -5.68 12.81
N PRO A 44 8.95 -5.24 13.86
CA PRO A 44 9.10 -3.91 14.45
C PRO A 44 10.48 -3.65 15.08
N GLU A 45 11.25 -4.70 15.37
CA GLU A 45 12.63 -4.55 15.85
C GLU A 45 13.59 -4.20 14.71
N ARG A 46 13.34 -4.73 13.51
CA ARG A 46 14.16 -4.55 12.30
C ARG A 46 13.70 -3.42 11.40
N SER A 47 12.44 -3.07 11.47
CA SER A 47 11.81 -2.02 10.66
C SER A 47 11.24 -0.92 11.53
N THR A 48 11.22 0.29 11.03
CA THR A 48 10.53 1.41 11.67
C THR A 48 9.11 1.48 11.15
N ILE A 49 8.14 1.01 11.96
CA ILE A 49 6.70 1.03 11.64
C ILE A 49 6.01 2.04 12.55
N PHE A 50 5.35 3.04 11.99
CA PHE A 50 4.78 4.15 12.77
C PHE A 50 3.55 4.77 12.10
N ALA A 51 2.72 5.47 12.89
CA ALA A 51 1.64 6.29 12.35
C ALA A 51 2.17 7.69 12.00
N GLN A 52 1.85 8.17 10.81
CA GLN A 52 2.31 9.45 10.26
C GLN A 52 1.99 10.63 11.19
N SER A 53 0.78 10.65 11.76
CA SER A 53 0.32 11.70 12.68
C SER A 53 1.13 11.80 13.98
N GLN A 54 1.85 10.74 14.36
CA GLN A 54 2.69 10.74 15.55
C GLN A 54 4.04 11.44 15.34
N VAL A 55 4.39 11.77 14.08
CA VAL A 55 5.65 12.43 13.71
C VAL A 55 5.34 13.77 13.05
N THR A 56 5.33 14.86 13.82
CA THR A 56 4.94 16.19 13.34
C THR A 56 5.79 16.72 12.19
N ALA A 57 7.02 16.23 12.07
CA ALA A 57 7.93 16.57 10.98
C ALA A 57 7.31 16.41 9.59
N HIS A 58 6.39 15.46 9.39
CA HIS A 58 5.69 15.26 8.12
C HIS A 58 4.83 16.48 7.73
N ALA A 59 4.06 17.01 8.69
CA ALA A 59 3.23 18.19 8.46
C ALA A 59 4.09 19.45 8.27
N GLU A 60 5.19 19.58 9.01
CA GLU A 60 6.14 20.68 8.87
C GLU A 60 6.84 20.63 7.49
N ALA A 61 7.36 19.47 7.11
CA ALA A 61 7.96 19.26 5.78
C ALA A 61 6.98 19.53 4.64
N ASN A 62 5.72 19.08 4.76
CA ASN A 62 4.67 19.39 3.79
C ASN A 62 4.54 20.90 3.56
N TRP A 63 4.51 21.70 4.64
CA TRP A 63 4.43 23.16 4.52
C TRP A 63 5.67 23.75 3.84
N LEU A 64 6.86 23.37 4.26
CA LEU A 64 8.11 23.86 3.71
C LEU A 64 8.26 23.50 2.21
N LEU A 65 7.99 22.24 1.87
CA LEU A 65 8.05 21.73 0.50
C LEU A 65 6.99 22.35 -0.41
N SER A 66 5.83 22.74 0.13
CA SER A 66 4.79 23.46 -0.62
C SER A 66 5.31 24.76 -1.22
N THR A 67 6.32 25.40 -0.61
CA THR A 67 6.92 26.65 -1.11
C THR A 67 7.79 26.47 -2.36
N VAL A 68 8.18 25.23 -2.65
CA VAL A 68 8.97 24.85 -3.83
C VAL A 68 8.21 23.93 -4.78
N THR A 69 6.93 23.68 -4.51
CA THR A 69 6.05 22.87 -5.37
C THR A 69 5.15 23.79 -6.21
N SER A 70 5.11 23.56 -7.52
CA SER A 70 4.30 24.40 -8.41
C SER A 70 2.82 24.00 -8.34
N PHE A 71 1.94 25.01 -8.25
CA PHE A 71 0.49 24.83 -8.37
C PHE A 71 0.11 24.08 -9.67
N GLY A 72 0.80 24.39 -10.78
CA GLY A 72 0.58 23.74 -12.06
C GLY A 72 0.93 22.25 -12.07
N GLU A 73 1.95 21.83 -11.31
CA GLU A 73 2.32 20.41 -11.14
C GLU A 73 1.20 19.67 -10.40
N LEU A 74 0.77 20.18 -9.25
CA LEU A 74 -0.32 19.59 -8.46
C LEU A 74 -1.62 19.47 -9.27
N ARG A 75 -1.97 20.51 -10.05
CA ARG A 75 -3.17 20.49 -10.89
C ARG A 75 -3.13 19.42 -11.98
N ARG A 76 -1.94 18.98 -12.41
CA ARG A 76 -1.77 17.94 -13.43
C ARG A 76 -1.81 16.53 -12.87
N MET A 77 -1.78 16.36 -11.54
CA MET A 77 -1.85 15.04 -10.91
C MET A 77 -3.13 14.29 -11.30
N THR A 78 -2.97 13.09 -11.82
CA THR A 78 -4.09 12.28 -12.33
C THR A 78 -5.06 11.92 -11.22
N GLN A 79 -4.55 11.46 -10.09
CA GLN A 79 -5.39 11.06 -8.95
C GLN A 79 -6.19 12.22 -8.34
N PHE A 80 -5.68 13.47 -8.39
CA PHE A 80 -6.45 14.64 -7.99
C PHE A 80 -7.67 14.83 -8.90
N LYS A 81 -7.47 14.72 -10.23
CA LYS A 81 -8.57 14.86 -11.20
C LYS A 81 -9.64 13.78 -10.98
N ASP A 82 -9.22 12.53 -10.85
CA ASP A 82 -10.14 11.40 -10.69
C ASP A 82 -10.96 11.51 -9.39
N LYS A 83 -10.31 11.81 -8.27
CA LYS A 83 -10.97 11.90 -6.96
C LYS A 83 -11.83 13.17 -6.81
N SER A 84 -11.42 14.30 -7.39
CA SER A 84 -12.17 15.55 -7.29
C SER A 84 -13.52 15.51 -8.01
N HIS A 85 -13.65 14.72 -9.08
CA HIS A 85 -14.92 14.55 -9.78
C HIS A 85 -15.95 13.72 -9.01
N ALA A 86 -15.51 12.91 -8.04
CA ALA A 86 -16.36 11.99 -7.28
C ALA A 86 -16.86 12.58 -5.93
N GLN A 87 -16.45 13.80 -5.57
CA GLN A 87 -16.76 14.41 -4.27
C GLN A 87 -17.51 15.73 -4.41
N GLU A 88 -18.52 15.93 -3.55
CA GLU A 88 -19.26 17.20 -3.43
C GLU A 88 -18.38 18.28 -2.80
N PHE A 89 -17.57 17.92 -1.80
CA PHE A 89 -16.60 18.79 -1.14
C PHE A 89 -15.17 18.32 -1.44
N VAL A 90 -14.40 19.14 -2.13
CA VAL A 90 -12.99 18.88 -2.45
C VAL A 90 -12.11 19.65 -1.45
N SER A 91 -11.49 18.95 -0.53
CA SER A 91 -10.61 19.56 0.47
C SER A 91 -9.31 20.10 -0.16
N ALA A 92 -8.72 21.15 0.43
CA ALA A 92 -7.38 21.59 0.06
C ALA A 92 -6.33 20.48 0.28
N ALA A 93 -6.53 19.62 1.28
CA ALA A 93 -5.67 18.46 1.55
C ALA A 93 -5.64 17.50 0.36
N LEU A 94 -6.78 17.26 -0.31
CA LEU A 94 -6.82 16.42 -1.52
C LEU A 94 -5.99 17.01 -2.68
N PHE A 95 -5.81 18.31 -2.72
CA PHE A 95 -4.95 18.97 -3.71
C PHE A 95 -3.47 18.90 -3.34
N THR A 96 -3.15 19.00 -2.05
CA THR A 96 -1.76 19.13 -1.56
C THR A 96 -1.13 17.83 -1.03
N TYR A 97 -1.90 16.73 -0.89
CA TYR A 97 -1.34 15.47 -0.37
C TYR A 97 -0.11 14.94 -1.13
N PRO A 98 0.11 15.21 -2.44
CA PRO A 98 1.35 14.78 -3.09
C PRO A 98 2.61 15.44 -2.51
N VAL A 99 2.45 16.64 -1.91
CA VAL A 99 3.56 17.32 -1.21
C VAL A 99 3.79 16.68 0.16
N LEU A 100 2.73 16.27 0.86
CA LEU A 100 2.84 15.51 2.09
C LEU A 100 3.56 14.18 1.84
N MET A 101 3.21 13.46 0.77
CA MET A 101 3.92 12.25 0.36
C MET A 101 5.40 12.51 0.03
N ALA A 102 5.72 13.64 -0.58
CA ALA A 102 7.11 14.03 -0.80
C ALA A 102 7.84 14.22 0.54
N GLY A 103 7.20 14.84 1.53
CA GLY A 103 7.72 14.95 2.90
C GLY A 103 7.94 13.59 3.55
N ASP A 104 6.98 12.65 3.41
CA ASP A 104 7.08 11.29 3.95
C ASP A 104 8.32 10.53 3.44
N ILE A 105 8.76 10.83 2.23
CA ILE A 105 9.90 10.18 1.58
C ILE A 105 11.20 10.92 1.88
N LEU A 106 11.22 12.23 1.72
CA LEU A 106 12.43 13.04 1.75
C LEU A 106 13.00 13.24 3.15
N LEU A 107 12.15 13.24 4.19
CA LEU A 107 12.58 13.37 5.59
C LEU A 107 13.57 12.29 6.01
N TYR A 108 13.47 11.09 5.44
CA TYR A 108 14.29 9.92 5.78
C TYR A 108 15.47 9.71 4.84
N GLN A 109 15.81 10.66 3.98
CA GLN A 109 16.89 10.54 2.99
C GLN A 109 16.77 9.26 2.15
N THR A 110 15.56 8.93 1.77
CA THR A 110 15.20 7.65 1.14
C THR A 110 15.87 7.49 -0.22
N ASP A 111 16.61 6.40 -0.43
CA ASP A 111 17.20 6.04 -1.73
C ASP A 111 16.20 5.37 -2.65
N ILE A 112 15.33 4.48 -2.09
CA ILE A 112 14.47 3.58 -2.85
C ILE A 112 13.05 3.63 -2.32
N VAL A 113 12.09 3.86 -3.21
CA VAL A 113 10.66 3.82 -2.90
C VAL A 113 10.02 2.68 -3.71
N PRO A 114 9.73 1.52 -3.10
CA PRO A 114 8.96 0.46 -3.73
C PRO A 114 7.50 0.89 -3.87
N VAL A 115 7.01 0.99 -5.09
CA VAL A 115 5.65 1.48 -5.37
C VAL A 115 4.99 0.73 -6.53
N GLY A 116 3.66 0.73 -6.55
CA GLY A 116 2.90 0.36 -7.72
C GLY A 116 3.03 1.40 -8.85
N VAL A 117 2.74 0.99 -10.09
CA VAL A 117 2.84 1.85 -11.28
C VAL A 117 1.95 3.09 -11.17
N ASP A 118 0.82 2.99 -10.48
CA ASP A 118 -0.12 4.09 -10.21
C ASP A 118 0.48 5.20 -9.32
N GLN A 119 1.55 4.91 -8.57
CA GLN A 119 2.26 5.87 -7.74
C GLN A 119 3.47 6.53 -8.44
N ARG A 120 3.77 6.14 -9.68
CA ARG A 120 4.92 6.67 -10.43
C ARG A 120 4.94 8.19 -10.45
N GLN A 121 3.80 8.82 -10.78
CA GLN A 121 3.70 10.28 -10.89
C GLN A 121 3.99 11.00 -9.57
N HIS A 122 3.62 10.39 -8.44
CA HIS A 122 3.91 10.95 -7.12
C HIS A 122 5.40 10.90 -6.79
N VAL A 123 6.09 9.81 -7.12
CA VAL A 123 7.54 9.71 -6.90
C VAL A 123 8.30 10.63 -7.85
N GLU A 124 7.85 10.81 -9.08
CA GLU A 124 8.42 11.79 -10.02
C GLU A 124 8.28 13.22 -9.46
N LEU A 125 7.10 13.61 -8.96
CA LEU A 125 6.91 14.90 -8.28
C LEU A 125 7.85 15.05 -7.07
N THR A 126 8.00 14.00 -6.26
CA THR A 126 8.92 14.00 -5.11
C THR A 126 10.36 14.30 -5.54
N ARG A 127 10.81 13.68 -6.63
CA ARG A 127 12.14 13.93 -7.22
C ARG A 127 12.29 15.39 -7.68
N ASP A 128 11.31 15.90 -8.44
CA ASP A 128 11.32 17.28 -8.93
C ASP A 128 11.38 18.29 -7.77
N VAL A 129 10.65 18.02 -6.69
CA VAL A 129 10.64 18.84 -5.48
C VAL A 129 12.00 18.79 -4.78
N ALA A 130 12.60 17.59 -4.64
CA ALA A 130 13.93 17.41 -4.04
C ALA A 130 15.03 18.15 -4.84
N GLU A 131 15.06 17.97 -6.16
CA GLU A 131 16.03 18.61 -7.04
C GLU A 131 15.87 20.13 -7.01
N ARG A 132 14.66 20.65 -7.01
CA ARG A 132 14.37 22.08 -6.94
C ARG A 132 14.76 22.69 -5.60
N PHE A 133 14.48 21.98 -4.49
CA PHE A 133 14.92 22.40 -3.16
C PHE A 133 16.45 22.45 -3.07
N ASN A 134 17.12 21.36 -3.49
CA ASN A 134 18.58 21.27 -3.51
C ASN A 134 19.22 22.39 -4.35
N SER A 135 18.66 22.66 -5.53
CA SER A 135 19.13 23.75 -6.41
C SER A 135 18.96 25.13 -5.79
N ARG A 136 17.88 25.35 -5.05
CA ARG A 136 17.55 26.67 -4.49
C ARG A 136 18.24 26.97 -3.17
N PHE A 137 18.35 25.94 -2.31
CA PHE A 137 18.80 26.10 -0.92
C PHE A 137 20.08 25.32 -0.60
N GLY A 138 20.60 24.54 -1.55
CA GLY A 138 21.79 23.69 -1.41
C GLY A 138 21.42 22.23 -1.09
N ASP A 139 22.38 21.32 -1.33
CA ASP A 139 22.21 19.87 -1.22
C ASP A 139 21.66 19.44 0.14
N THR A 140 20.38 19.10 0.19
CA THR A 140 19.63 18.77 1.40
C THR A 140 19.06 17.38 1.34
N PHE A 141 18.52 16.99 0.18
CA PHE A 141 17.83 15.71 0.00
C PHE A 141 18.57 14.76 -0.91
N THR A 142 18.59 13.50 -0.54
CA THR A 142 18.80 12.39 -1.48
C THR A 142 17.62 12.36 -2.46
N VAL A 143 17.90 12.31 -3.76
CA VAL A 143 16.84 12.22 -4.78
C VAL A 143 16.44 10.75 -4.92
N PRO A 144 15.22 10.37 -4.51
CA PRO A 144 14.81 8.97 -4.45
C PRO A 144 14.60 8.37 -5.84
N ARG A 145 14.68 7.04 -5.95
CA ARG A 145 14.27 6.30 -7.14
C ARG A 145 13.09 5.39 -6.84
N SER A 146 12.12 5.32 -7.75
CA SER A 146 11.06 4.32 -7.68
C SER A 146 11.59 2.95 -8.09
N VAL A 147 11.15 1.91 -7.38
CA VAL A 147 11.33 0.52 -7.76
C VAL A 147 9.96 -0.12 -7.89
N PHE A 148 9.73 -0.72 -9.05
CA PHE A 148 8.49 -1.45 -9.33
C PHE A 148 8.78 -2.94 -9.16
N PRO A 149 7.92 -3.70 -8.48
CA PRO A 149 8.10 -5.14 -8.37
C PRO A 149 8.04 -5.76 -9.77
N ASP A 150 9.06 -6.54 -10.12
CA ASP A 150 9.19 -7.20 -11.43
C ASP A 150 8.11 -8.27 -11.66
N THR A 151 7.60 -8.86 -10.59
CA THR A 151 6.56 -9.88 -10.60
C THR A 151 5.80 -9.87 -9.28
N GLY A 152 4.64 -9.28 -9.25
CA GLY A 152 3.58 -9.69 -8.34
C GLY A 152 2.54 -10.39 -9.20
N ALA A 153 2.01 -11.54 -8.81
CA ALA A 153 0.88 -12.11 -9.50
C ALA A 153 -0.18 -11.01 -9.63
N ARG A 154 -0.51 -10.66 -10.85
CA ARG A 154 -1.52 -9.65 -11.11
C ARG A 154 -2.88 -10.29 -10.91
N VAL A 155 -3.29 -10.41 -9.66
CA VAL A 155 -4.58 -10.99 -9.31
C VAL A 155 -5.68 -10.11 -9.90
N MET A 156 -6.53 -10.73 -10.70
CA MET A 156 -7.65 -10.07 -11.35
C MET A 156 -8.93 -10.27 -10.52
N ASP A 157 -9.91 -9.37 -10.73
CA ASP A 157 -11.22 -9.46 -10.09
C ASP A 157 -11.92 -10.78 -10.45
N LEU A 158 -12.54 -11.44 -9.47
CA LEU A 158 -13.15 -12.76 -9.67
C LEU A 158 -14.42 -12.70 -10.51
N GLN A 159 -15.07 -11.55 -10.63
CA GLN A 159 -16.29 -11.35 -11.43
C GLN A 159 -15.97 -10.69 -12.79
N GLU A 160 -14.92 -9.87 -12.84
CA GLU A 160 -14.47 -9.18 -14.05
C GLU A 160 -12.98 -9.47 -14.29
N PRO A 161 -12.62 -10.67 -14.76
CA PRO A 161 -11.22 -11.14 -14.81
C PRO A 161 -10.31 -10.40 -15.80
N GLU A 162 -10.83 -9.42 -16.50
CA GLU A 162 -10.04 -8.48 -17.31
C GLU A 162 -9.62 -7.21 -16.51
N LYS A 163 -10.24 -7.00 -15.33
CA LYS A 163 -9.90 -5.90 -14.42
C LYS A 163 -9.05 -6.39 -13.27
N LYS A 164 -8.12 -5.56 -12.81
CA LYS A 164 -7.32 -5.85 -11.61
C LYS A 164 -8.23 -5.91 -10.38
N MET A 165 -8.05 -6.90 -9.51
CA MET A 165 -8.69 -6.95 -8.18
C MET A 165 -8.35 -5.66 -7.40
N SER A 166 -9.35 -5.01 -6.85
CA SER A 166 -9.20 -3.72 -6.18
C SER A 166 -10.21 -3.56 -5.06
N THR A 167 -9.75 -3.04 -3.93
CA THR A 167 -10.60 -2.71 -2.78
C THR A 167 -11.42 -1.43 -2.99
N THR A 168 -11.02 -0.56 -3.92
CA THR A 168 -11.67 0.74 -4.16
C THR A 168 -12.46 0.81 -5.46
N GLY A 169 -12.28 -0.12 -6.38
CA GLY A 169 -12.93 -0.11 -7.70
C GLY A 169 -13.46 -1.48 -8.16
N GLY A 170 -13.27 -2.51 -7.34
CA GLY A 170 -13.79 -3.85 -7.60
C GLY A 170 -15.18 -4.06 -6.99
N THR A 171 -15.81 -5.18 -7.35
CA THR A 171 -17.05 -5.62 -6.71
C THR A 171 -16.74 -6.34 -5.40
N GLU A 172 -17.66 -6.32 -4.44
CA GLU A 172 -17.52 -7.07 -3.19
C GLU A 172 -17.31 -8.58 -3.44
N GLN A 173 -17.99 -9.13 -4.43
CA GLN A 173 -17.87 -10.55 -4.82
C GLN A 173 -16.57 -10.83 -5.62
N GLY A 174 -16.05 -9.84 -6.31
CA GLY A 174 -14.83 -9.95 -7.13
C GLY A 174 -13.52 -9.80 -6.36
N THR A 175 -13.58 -9.28 -5.14
CA THR A 175 -12.40 -8.95 -4.34
C THR A 175 -12.32 -9.84 -3.09
N VAL A 176 -11.24 -10.62 -2.95
CA VAL A 176 -10.93 -11.35 -1.70
C VAL A 176 -10.10 -10.46 -0.81
N LEU A 177 -10.61 -10.16 0.39
CA LEU A 177 -9.86 -9.42 1.40
C LEU A 177 -9.06 -10.39 2.28
N MET A 178 -7.91 -9.94 2.77
CA MET A 178 -7.05 -10.76 3.64
C MET A 178 -7.74 -11.19 4.94
N LEU A 179 -8.72 -10.42 5.41
CA LEU A 179 -9.49 -10.67 6.62
C LEU A 179 -10.88 -11.31 6.34
N ASP A 180 -11.17 -11.66 5.08
CA ASP A 180 -12.42 -12.36 4.77
C ASP A 180 -12.50 -13.69 5.53
N PRO A 181 -13.62 -14.01 6.21
CA PRO A 181 -13.81 -15.32 6.82
C PRO A 181 -13.71 -16.46 5.79
N PRO A 182 -13.29 -17.68 6.20
CA PRO A 182 -13.10 -18.80 5.29
C PRO A 182 -14.31 -19.14 4.42
N ASP A 183 -15.52 -19.02 4.96
CA ASP A 183 -16.77 -19.27 4.22
C ASP A 183 -17.04 -18.19 3.15
N VAL A 184 -16.64 -16.94 3.42
CA VAL A 184 -16.72 -15.84 2.45
C VAL A 184 -15.73 -16.07 1.31
N VAL A 185 -14.47 -16.44 1.63
CA VAL A 185 -13.45 -16.78 0.63
C VAL A 185 -13.93 -17.91 -0.27
N ARG A 186 -14.43 -19.01 0.32
CA ARG A 186 -14.98 -20.14 -0.43
C ARG A 186 -16.12 -19.73 -1.36
N ARG A 187 -17.04 -18.92 -0.87
CA ARG A 187 -18.17 -18.43 -1.66
C ARG A 187 -17.70 -17.58 -2.85
N LYS A 188 -16.80 -16.63 -2.63
CA LYS A 188 -16.26 -15.75 -3.68
C LYS A 188 -15.55 -16.55 -4.77
N LEU A 189 -14.67 -17.48 -4.40
CA LEU A 189 -13.93 -18.31 -5.36
C LEU A 189 -14.82 -19.31 -6.10
N LYS A 190 -15.79 -19.92 -5.42
CA LYS A 190 -16.79 -20.81 -6.05
C LYS A 190 -17.60 -20.09 -7.14
N THR A 191 -17.93 -18.82 -6.91
CA THR A 191 -18.75 -18.00 -7.84
C THR A 191 -17.91 -17.19 -8.81
N ALA A 192 -16.58 -17.32 -8.80
CA ALA A 192 -15.70 -16.65 -9.75
C ALA A 192 -16.11 -16.96 -11.20
N VAL A 193 -16.09 -15.93 -12.04
CA VAL A 193 -16.49 -16.06 -13.46
C VAL A 193 -15.44 -16.88 -14.22
N THR A 194 -15.90 -17.83 -15.00
CA THR A 194 -15.11 -18.65 -15.93
C THR A 194 -15.87 -18.78 -17.26
N ASP A 195 -15.19 -19.17 -18.31
CA ASP A 195 -15.84 -19.47 -19.61
C ASP A 195 -16.81 -20.68 -19.51
N SER A 196 -17.51 -20.96 -20.61
CA SER A 196 -18.46 -22.08 -20.73
C SER A 196 -17.80 -23.45 -20.93
N GLY A 197 -16.48 -23.51 -20.96
CA GLY A 197 -15.73 -24.75 -21.10
C GLY A 197 -15.60 -25.53 -19.81
N ARG A 198 -14.66 -26.48 -19.80
CA ARG A 198 -14.37 -27.29 -18.59
C ARG A 198 -12.87 -27.50 -18.37
N GLU A 199 -12.04 -27.13 -19.34
CA GLU A 199 -10.60 -27.39 -19.32
C GLU A 199 -9.87 -26.34 -18.51
N VAL A 200 -9.08 -26.75 -17.52
CA VAL A 200 -8.25 -25.90 -16.67
C VAL A 200 -6.93 -25.64 -17.39
N VAL A 201 -6.94 -24.61 -18.25
CA VAL A 201 -5.78 -24.22 -19.07
C VAL A 201 -5.57 -22.71 -18.95
N HIS A 202 -4.34 -22.31 -18.70
CA HIS A 202 -3.91 -20.90 -18.71
C HIS A 202 -3.75 -20.43 -20.16
N SER A 203 -4.65 -19.55 -20.59
CA SER A 203 -4.61 -19.00 -21.94
C SER A 203 -5.30 -17.64 -22.04
N PRO A 204 -4.95 -16.80 -23.02
CA PRO A 204 -5.59 -15.50 -23.22
C PRO A 204 -7.11 -15.58 -23.45
N GLY A 205 -7.59 -16.70 -24.03
CA GLY A 205 -9.01 -16.93 -24.26
C GLY A 205 -9.81 -17.36 -23.02
N LYS A 206 -9.15 -17.59 -21.89
CA LYS A 206 -9.76 -18.06 -20.64
C LYS A 206 -9.33 -17.17 -19.44
N PRO A 207 -9.62 -15.87 -19.45
CA PRO A 207 -9.08 -14.94 -18.43
C PRO A 207 -9.47 -15.33 -17.01
N GLY A 208 -10.71 -15.78 -16.77
CA GLY A 208 -11.14 -16.19 -15.43
C GLY A 208 -10.43 -17.45 -14.92
N VAL A 209 -10.26 -18.46 -15.78
CA VAL A 209 -9.51 -19.68 -15.42
C VAL A 209 -8.04 -19.38 -15.22
N SER A 210 -7.43 -18.57 -16.09
CA SER A 210 -6.04 -18.14 -15.97
C SER A 210 -5.80 -17.41 -14.64
N ASN A 211 -6.70 -16.48 -14.25
CA ASN A 211 -6.63 -15.81 -12.95
C ASN A 211 -6.68 -16.79 -11.76
N LEU A 212 -7.57 -17.76 -11.81
CA LEU A 212 -7.66 -18.78 -10.73
C LEU A 212 -6.40 -19.66 -10.69
N ILE A 213 -5.78 -19.98 -11.82
CA ILE A 213 -4.50 -20.71 -11.88
C ILE A 213 -3.39 -19.85 -11.25
N GLU A 214 -3.31 -18.56 -11.57
CA GLU A 214 -2.33 -17.64 -10.97
C GLU A 214 -2.54 -17.49 -9.46
N ILE A 215 -3.79 -17.38 -8.99
CA ILE A 215 -4.12 -17.36 -7.56
C ILE A 215 -3.63 -18.65 -6.89
N MET A 216 -3.87 -19.82 -7.50
CA MET A 216 -3.44 -21.11 -6.96
C MET A 216 -1.91 -21.23 -6.92
N THR A 217 -1.23 -20.76 -7.97
CA THR A 217 0.24 -20.70 -8.02
C THR A 217 0.79 -19.89 -6.83
N VAL A 218 0.20 -18.74 -6.55
CA VAL A 218 0.61 -17.91 -5.39
C VAL A 218 0.31 -18.61 -4.06
N ALA A 219 -0.84 -19.29 -3.96
CA ALA A 219 -1.27 -19.91 -2.72
C ALA A 219 -0.49 -21.18 -2.38
N THR A 220 -0.09 -21.95 -3.39
CA THR A 220 0.55 -23.27 -3.18
C THR A 220 2.04 -23.31 -3.50
N GLY A 221 2.54 -22.35 -4.29
CA GLY A 221 3.90 -22.38 -4.85
C GLY A 221 4.07 -23.30 -6.06
N GLU A 222 3.00 -23.98 -6.52
CA GLU A 222 3.03 -24.84 -7.68
C GLU A 222 3.11 -24.04 -8.98
N SER A 223 3.78 -24.60 -9.97
CA SER A 223 3.83 -23.99 -11.29
C SER A 223 2.51 -24.14 -12.05
N VAL A 224 2.26 -23.26 -13.00
CA VAL A 224 1.11 -23.33 -13.93
C VAL A 224 1.01 -24.70 -14.59
N ALA A 225 2.15 -25.28 -15.01
CA ALA A 225 2.17 -26.59 -15.67
C ALA A 225 1.73 -27.73 -14.76
N GLU A 226 2.15 -27.73 -13.49
CA GLU A 226 1.75 -28.73 -12.50
C GLU A 226 0.26 -28.64 -12.18
N ILE A 227 -0.27 -27.42 -12.03
CA ILE A 227 -1.71 -27.18 -11.80
C ILE A 227 -2.53 -27.69 -13.00
N GLN A 228 -2.15 -27.33 -14.22
CA GLN A 228 -2.86 -27.80 -15.43
C GLN A 228 -2.85 -29.32 -15.55
N ALA A 229 -1.71 -29.95 -15.29
CA ALA A 229 -1.59 -31.41 -15.35
C ALA A 229 -2.45 -32.11 -14.29
N ARG A 230 -2.58 -31.54 -13.08
CA ARG A 230 -3.43 -32.07 -12.00
C ARG A 230 -4.90 -32.08 -12.39
N TYR A 231 -5.37 -31.07 -13.09
CA TYR A 231 -6.78 -30.93 -13.46
C TYR A 231 -7.09 -31.32 -14.90
N ASP A 232 -6.19 -32.05 -15.56
CA ASP A 232 -6.45 -32.57 -16.91
C ASP A 232 -7.63 -33.53 -16.88
N GLY A 233 -8.68 -33.21 -17.64
CA GLY A 233 -9.96 -33.93 -17.65
C GLY A 233 -10.95 -33.60 -16.54
N GLU A 234 -10.53 -32.86 -15.52
CA GLU A 234 -11.41 -32.36 -14.44
C GLU A 234 -12.19 -31.11 -14.90
N GLY A 235 -13.26 -30.81 -14.17
CA GLY A 235 -14.08 -29.62 -14.43
C GLY A 235 -13.75 -28.46 -13.49
N TYR A 236 -14.25 -27.26 -13.83
CA TYR A 236 -14.06 -26.06 -13.02
C TYR A 236 -14.59 -26.16 -11.59
N GLY A 237 -15.56 -27.03 -11.30
CA GLY A 237 -16.12 -27.18 -9.97
C GLY A 237 -15.10 -27.67 -8.93
N ALA A 238 -14.38 -28.76 -9.26
CA ALA A 238 -13.32 -29.31 -8.41
C ALA A 238 -12.16 -28.30 -8.29
N PHE A 239 -11.71 -27.76 -9.43
CA PHE A 239 -10.64 -26.77 -9.45
C PHE A 239 -10.93 -25.55 -8.57
N LYS A 240 -12.11 -24.91 -8.70
CA LYS A 240 -12.50 -23.76 -7.87
C LYS A 240 -12.56 -24.08 -6.37
N ALA A 241 -13.00 -25.30 -6.03
CA ALA A 241 -13.05 -25.73 -4.64
C ALA A 241 -11.62 -25.82 -4.06
N ASP A 242 -10.69 -26.42 -4.81
CA ASP A 242 -9.31 -26.57 -4.35
C ASP A 242 -8.56 -25.23 -4.31
N VAL A 243 -8.80 -24.32 -5.27
CA VAL A 243 -8.31 -22.93 -5.20
C VAL A 243 -8.81 -22.25 -3.93
N ALA A 244 -10.08 -22.44 -3.59
CA ALA A 244 -10.67 -21.85 -2.37
C ALA A 244 -10.00 -22.37 -1.10
N GLU A 245 -9.75 -23.68 -1.00
CA GLU A 245 -9.06 -24.25 0.16
C GLU A 245 -7.59 -23.82 0.22
N ALA A 246 -6.90 -23.71 -0.92
CA ALA A 246 -5.54 -23.21 -0.97
C ALA A 246 -5.46 -21.75 -0.48
N VAL A 247 -6.37 -20.89 -0.91
CA VAL A 247 -6.43 -19.49 -0.44
C VAL A 247 -6.78 -19.41 1.05
N VAL A 248 -7.75 -20.21 1.52
CA VAL A 248 -8.06 -20.27 2.96
C VAL A 248 -6.84 -20.70 3.78
N ALA A 249 -6.12 -21.73 3.33
CA ALA A 249 -4.92 -22.22 4.01
C ALA A 249 -3.79 -21.16 4.00
N LEU A 250 -3.63 -20.41 2.92
CA LEU A 250 -2.68 -19.30 2.83
C LEU A 250 -3.00 -18.17 3.82
N LEU A 251 -4.29 -17.81 3.93
CA LEU A 251 -4.71 -16.69 4.77
C LEU A 251 -4.82 -17.05 6.25
N GLN A 252 -5.02 -18.31 6.60
CA GLN A 252 -5.27 -18.75 7.97
C GLN A 252 -4.16 -18.32 8.96
N PRO A 253 -2.87 -18.59 8.74
CA PRO A 253 -1.80 -18.20 9.68
C PRO A 253 -1.75 -16.68 9.89
N PHE A 254 -1.95 -15.91 8.81
CA PHE A 254 -2.04 -14.45 8.85
C PHE A 254 -3.21 -13.99 9.71
N GLN A 255 -4.41 -14.56 9.50
CA GLN A 255 -5.63 -14.20 10.24
C GLN A 255 -5.55 -14.58 11.72
N GLU A 256 -4.90 -15.70 12.04
CA GLU A 256 -4.62 -16.11 13.43
C GLU A 256 -3.72 -15.11 14.11
N ARG A 257 -2.61 -14.74 13.46
CA ARG A 257 -1.66 -13.74 13.98
C ARG A 257 -2.28 -12.36 14.12
N PHE A 258 -3.08 -11.94 13.12
CA PHE A 258 -3.83 -10.68 13.19
C PHE A 258 -4.76 -10.64 14.42
N ARG A 259 -5.56 -11.71 14.65
CA ARG A 259 -6.48 -11.78 15.80
C ARG A 259 -5.74 -11.73 17.14
N GLU A 260 -4.60 -12.39 17.23
CA GLU A 260 -3.72 -12.37 18.40
C GLU A 260 -3.25 -10.93 18.70
N LEU A 261 -2.70 -10.25 17.69
CA LEU A 261 -2.22 -8.87 17.80
C LEU A 261 -3.35 -7.88 18.15
N ARG A 262 -4.51 -8.04 17.52
CA ARG A 262 -5.68 -7.19 17.80
C ARG A 262 -6.30 -7.46 19.17
N GLY A 263 -6.03 -8.61 19.77
CA GLY A 263 -6.40 -8.93 21.15
C GLY A 263 -5.68 -8.06 22.19
N ASP A 264 -4.57 -7.42 21.85
CA ASP A 264 -3.83 -6.48 22.71
C ASP A 264 -3.60 -5.11 21.99
N PRO A 265 -4.60 -4.26 21.94
CA PRO A 265 -4.47 -2.91 21.37
C PRO A 265 -3.43 -2.03 22.08
N GLY A 266 -3.18 -2.28 23.37
CA GLY A 266 -2.17 -1.56 24.15
C GLY A 266 -0.77 -1.84 23.64
N GLU A 267 -0.46 -3.08 23.30
CA GLU A 267 0.83 -3.45 22.73
C GLU A 267 0.99 -2.85 21.32
N LEU A 268 -0.04 -2.86 20.47
CA LEU A 268 0.02 -2.20 19.16
C LEU A 268 0.30 -0.70 19.30
N GLN A 269 -0.34 -0.02 20.24
CA GLN A 269 -0.09 1.41 20.52
C GLN A 269 1.35 1.64 21.01
N ARG A 270 1.86 0.75 21.87
CA ARG A 270 3.25 0.81 22.33
C ARG A 270 4.24 0.65 21.19
N LEU A 271 4.02 -0.31 20.31
CA LEU A 271 4.87 -0.53 19.13
C LEU A 271 4.84 0.66 18.18
N LEU A 272 3.67 1.25 17.92
CA LEU A 272 3.52 2.48 17.13
C LEU A 272 4.31 3.64 17.77
N ALA A 273 4.26 3.79 19.08
CA ALA A 273 4.99 4.84 19.78
C ALA A 273 6.51 4.66 19.67
N VAL A 274 7.01 3.43 19.82
CA VAL A 274 8.43 3.10 19.61
C VAL A 274 8.86 3.38 18.17
N GLY A 275 8.03 3.01 17.19
CA GLY A 275 8.29 3.33 15.79
C GLY A 275 8.31 4.83 15.51
N ALA A 276 7.38 5.57 16.13
CA ALA A 276 7.33 7.02 16.01
C ALA A 276 8.56 7.71 16.64
N ASP A 277 9.08 7.20 17.76
CA ASP A 277 10.33 7.72 18.34
C ASP A 277 11.52 7.52 17.40
N LYS A 278 11.69 6.32 16.82
CA LYS A 278 12.70 6.04 15.81
C LYS A 278 12.55 6.95 14.58
N ALA A 279 11.30 7.13 14.10
CA ALA A 279 11.03 7.98 12.94
C ALA A 279 11.30 9.47 13.21
N ARG A 280 11.00 9.97 14.42
CA ARG A 280 11.35 11.33 14.85
C ARG A 280 12.87 11.53 14.87
N GLU A 281 13.61 10.59 15.45
CA GLU A 281 15.05 10.64 15.50
C GLU A 281 15.65 10.66 14.08
N ALA A 282 15.18 9.79 13.18
CA ALA A 282 15.67 9.72 11.82
C ALA A 282 15.34 10.95 10.96
N SER A 283 14.16 11.55 11.15
CA SER A 283 13.69 12.70 10.36
C SER A 283 14.22 14.05 10.86
N ALA A 284 14.55 14.16 12.15
CA ALA A 284 14.95 15.42 12.77
C ALA A 284 16.15 16.12 12.07
N PRO A 285 17.25 15.45 11.72
CA PRO A 285 18.39 16.12 11.09
C PRO A 285 18.05 16.72 9.72
N THR A 286 17.19 16.04 8.96
CA THR A 286 16.74 16.53 7.65
C THR A 286 15.84 17.76 7.81
N LEU A 287 14.85 17.69 8.69
CA LEU A 287 13.97 18.82 8.98
C LEU A 287 14.76 20.01 9.50
N GLU A 288 15.71 19.76 10.37
CA GLU A 288 16.64 20.78 10.86
C GLU A 288 17.41 21.47 9.74
N THR A 289 17.98 20.71 8.85
CA THR A 289 18.69 21.23 7.69
C THR A 289 17.77 22.05 6.78
N MET A 290 16.53 21.63 6.59
CA MET A 290 15.55 22.41 5.81
C MET A 290 15.34 23.81 6.41
N TYR A 291 15.07 23.88 7.71
CA TYR A 291 14.86 25.17 8.39
C TYR A 291 16.08 26.08 8.30
N ASP A 292 17.27 25.55 8.56
CA ASP A 292 18.53 26.31 8.53
C ASP A 292 18.80 26.87 7.13
N ARG A 293 18.65 26.05 6.10
CA ARG A 293 18.92 26.45 4.72
C ARG A 293 17.88 27.42 4.16
N MET A 294 16.64 27.33 4.63
CA MET A 294 15.58 28.29 4.29
C MET A 294 15.70 29.61 5.07
N GLY A 295 16.61 29.72 6.05
CA GLY A 295 16.92 30.94 6.77
C GLY A 295 15.99 31.23 7.95
N PHE A 296 15.36 30.21 8.55
CA PHE A 296 14.53 30.40 9.74
C PHE A 296 15.38 30.59 10.99
N VAL A 297 14.97 31.54 11.82
CA VAL A 297 15.52 31.69 13.17
C VAL A 297 14.91 30.63 14.09
N ARG A 298 15.76 29.83 14.73
CA ARG A 298 15.29 28.81 15.69
C ARG A 298 15.20 29.36 17.09
N GLY A 299 14.16 28.99 17.80
CA GLY A 299 14.12 29.10 19.25
C GLY A 299 15.19 28.18 19.88
N ARG A 300 15.83 28.66 20.91
CA ARG A 300 16.80 27.87 21.71
C ARG A 300 16.07 26.86 22.58
#